data_ecc34ec91fce09d8b49cb8182ad8b66e
#
_entry.id   ecc34ec91fce09d8b49cb8182ad8b66e
#
_cell.length_a   1.000
_cell.length_b   1.000
_cell.length_c   1.000
_cell.angle_alpha   90.00
_cell.angle_beta   90.00
_cell.angle_gamma   90.00
#
_symmetry.space_group_name_H-M   'P 1'
#
loop_
_entity.id
_entity.type
_entity.pdbx_description
1 polymer ?
#
loop_
_entity_poly.entity_id
_entity_poly.type
_entity_poly.pdbx_seq_one_letter_code
_entity_poly.pdbx_strand_id
1 'polypeptide(L)'
;MPTAKATFRHMWNKAEQYLRKMGGVILVASVIVWFLSYYPRPKASYERELTPHEQMEQQSNSYLGKIGQAVTPLVEPLGFNWKVTTSLLSGTAAKELVVSTLGVLYSESDADETISLSQKISQPNPVTGIPDFTPLVALSFMVFVLLYFPCIASVIAVA
;
A
#
# COMPACT_ATOMS: atom_id res chain seq x y z
N MET A 1 35.07 -29.16 -9.91
CA MET A 1 34.80 -27.72 -9.63
C MET A 1 33.58 -27.31 -10.46
N PRO A 2 32.64 -26.57 -9.90
CA PRO A 2 31.48 -26.11 -10.66
C PRO A 2 31.95 -25.14 -11.76
N THR A 3 31.54 -25.40 -12.99
CA THR A 3 31.87 -24.51 -14.09
C THR A 3 30.93 -23.31 -14.09
N ALA A 4 31.42 -22.09 -14.43
CA ALA A 4 30.63 -20.87 -14.44
C ALA A 4 29.34 -21.03 -15.26
N LYS A 5 29.39 -21.76 -16.37
CA LYS A 5 28.24 -22.08 -17.23
C LYS A 5 27.17 -22.93 -16.50
N ALA A 6 27.59 -23.92 -15.71
CA ALA A 6 26.66 -24.76 -14.94
C ALA A 6 25.99 -23.96 -13.82
N THR A 7 26.77 -23.11 -13.12
CA THR A 7 26.27 -22.22 -12.07
C THR A 7 25.26 -21.23 -12.61
N PHE A 8 25.56 -20.57 -13.74
CA PHE A 8 24.64 -19.62 -14.36
C PHE A 8 23.32 -20.28 -14.82
N ARG A 9 23.42 -21.46 -15.43
CA ARG A 9 22.22 -22.23 -15.83
C ARG A 9 21.36 -22.62 -14.63
N HIS A 10 22.01 -23.04 -13.53
CA HIS A 10 21.29 -23.42 -12.31
C HIS A 10 20.58 -22.20 -11.67
N MET A 11 21.26 -21.06 -11.62
CA MET A 11 20.67 -19.79 -11.16
C MET A 11 19.49 -19.38 -12.01
N TRP A 12 19.65 -19.43 -13.35
CA TRP A 12 18.57 -19.09 -14.27
C TRP A 12 17.34 -19.98 -14.11
N ASN A 13 17.53 -21.28 -14.03
CA ASN A 13 16.42 -22.22 -13.81
C ASN A 13 15.70 -21.96 -12.47
N LYS A 14 16.43 -21.61 -11.42
CA LYS A 14 15.83 -21.25 -10.13
C LYS A 14 15.08 -19.92 -10.19
N ALA A 15 15.65 -18.93 -10.85
CA ALA A 15 14.98 -17.64 -11.07
C ALA A 15 13.70 -17.80 -11.91
N GLU A 16 13.74 -18.58 -12.97
CA GLU A 16 12.57 -18.87 -13.80
C GLU A 16 11.46 -19.58 -13.01
N GLN A 17 11.80 -20.60 -12.24
CA GLN A 17 10.84 -21.30 -11.38
C GLN A 17 10.21 -20.37 -10.37
N TYR A 18 11.01 -19.49 -9.73
CA TYR A 18 10.54 -18.48 -8.80
C TYR A 18 9.58 -17.51 -9.48
N LEU A 19 9.98 -16.91 -10.60
CA LEU A 19 9.16 -15.95 -11.34
C LEU A 19 7.84 -16.58 -11.82
N ARG A 20 7.88 -17.81 -12.30
CA ARG A 20 6.68 -18.52 -12.75
C ARG A 20 5.73 -18.82 -11.62
N LYS A 21 6.22 -19.23 -10.44
CA LYS A 21 5.43 -19.51 -9.24
C LYS A 21 4.82 -18.22 -8.64
N MET A 22 5.64 -17.16 -8.56
CA MET A 22 5.26 -15.90 -7.90
C MET A 22 4.45 -14.97 -8.80
N GLY A 23 4.77 -14.91 -10.10
CA GLY A 23 4.18 -13.95 -11.01
C GLY A 23 2.66 -14.07 -11.12
N GLY A 24 2.14 -15.30 -11.19
CA GLY A 24 0.70 -15.55 -11.23
C GLY A 24 -0.02 -15.07 -9.97
N VAL A 25 0.55 -15.33 -8.80
CA VAL A 25 -0.05 -14.95 -7.52
C VAL A 25 -0.03 -13.43 -7.31
N ILE A 26 1.11 -12.78 -7.61
CA ILE A 26 1.23 -11.32 -7.52
C ILE A 26 0.21 -10.67 -8.46
N LEU A 27 0.06 -11.19 -9.68
CA LEU A 27 -0.91 -10.67 -10.65
C LEU A 27 -2.34 -10.77 -10.10
N VAL A 28 -2.74 -11.95 -9.62
CA VAL A 28 -4.09 -12.15 -9.06
C VAL A 28 -4.33 -11.26 -7.84
N ALA A 29 -3.37 -11.19 -6.92
CA ALA A 29 -3.46 -10.34 -5.73
C ALA A 29 -3.56 -8.85 -6.11
N SER A 30 -2.75 -8.39 -7.07
CA SER A 30 -2.80 -7.01 -7.57
C SER A 30 -4.12 -6.68 -8.23
N VAL A 31 -4.70 -7.59 -9.01
CA VAL A 31 -6.03 -7.41 -9.63
C VAL A 31 -7.12 -7.31 -8.55
N ILE A 32 -7.06 -8.15 -7.51
CA ILE A 32 -8.02 -8.09 -6.41
C ILE A 32 -7.92 -6.75 -5.67
N VAL A 33 -6.72 -6.33 -5.29
CA VAL A 33 -6.51 -5.04 -4.59
C VAL A 33 -6.93 -3.88 -5.49
N TRP A 34 -6.58 -3.90 -6.77
CA TRP A 34 -7.02 -2.90 -7.72
C TRP A 34 -8.55 -2.84 -7.79
N PHE A 35 -9.22 -3.98 -7.90
CA PHE A 35 -10.69 -4.05 -7.93
C PHE A 35 -11.31 -3.48 -6.65
N LEU A 36 -10.81 -3.84 -5.48
CA LEU A 36 -11.30 -3.33 -4.20
C LEU A 36 -11.05 -1.82 -4.03
N SER A 37 -9.95 -1.31 -4.56
CA SER A 37 -9.63 0.13 -4.54
C SER A 37 -10.45 0.92 -5.56
N TYR A 38 -10.78 0.30 -6.70
CA TYR A 38 -11.46 0.98 -7.80
C TYR A 38 -12.97 1.10 -7.60
N TYR A 39 -13.61 0.10 -7.01
CA TYR A 39 -15.06 0.05 -6.80
C TYR A 39 -15.46 0.37 -5.35
N PRO A 40 -16.65 1.01 -5.11
CA PRO A 40 -17.59 1.56 -6.11
C PRO A 40 -17.07 2.90 -6.67
N ARG A 41 -17.33 3.13 -7.96
CA ARG A 41 -16.94 4.37 -8.64
C ARG A 41 -18.17 5.27 -8.85
N PRO A 42 -18.13 6.57 -8.49
CA PRO A 42 -19.19 7.51 -8.82
C PRO A 42 -19.25 7.71 -10.34
N LYS A 43 -20.45 7.82 -10.89
CA LYS A 43 -20.67 7.91 -12.35
C LYS A 43 -19.96 9.10 -13.03
N ALA A 44 -19.70 10.17 -12.28
CA ALA A 44 -18.98 11.35 -12.77
C ALA A 44 -17.51 11.09 -13.14
N SER A 45 -16.92 10.00 -12.65
CA SER A 45 -15.52 9.67 -12.87
C SER A 45 -15.19 9.03 -14.22
N TYR A 46 -16.20 8.79 -15.06
CA TYR A 46 -15.98 8.16 -16.38
C TYR A 46 -15.60 9.17 -17.47
N GLU A 47 -15.84 10.47 -17.26
CA GLU A 47 -15.70 11.48 -18.30
C GLU A 47 -14.49 12.40 -18.16
N ARG A 48 -13.81 12.40 -16.99
CA ARG A 48 -12.62 13.24 -16.77
C ARG A 48 -11.64 12.61 -15.78
N GLU A 49 -10.39 13.06 -15.82
CA GLU A 49 -9.41 12.77 -14.77
C GLU A 49 -9.89 13.38 -13.44
N LEU A 50 -9.83 12.55 -12.40
CA LEU A 50 -10.24 12.95 -11.05
C LEU A 50 -9.22 13.91 -10.45
N THR A 51 -9.70 14.96 -9.81
CA THR A 51 -8.85 15.81 -8.97
C THR A 51 -8.30 15.00 -7.79
N PRO A 52 -7.16 15.39 -7.18
CA PRO A 52 -6.61 14.71 -6.02
C PRO A 52 -7.62 14.51 -4.88
N HIS A 53 -8.47 15.51 -4.63
CA HIS A 53 -9.55 15.44 -3.64
C HIS A 53 -10.60 14.37 -3.99
N GLU A 54 -11.04 14.32 -5.24
CA GLU A 54 -12.00 13.32 -5.72
C GLU A 54 -11.42 11.90 -5.68
N GLN A 55 -10.10 11.75 -5.93
CA GLN A 55 -9.42 10.45 -5.81
C GLN A 55 -9.43 9.92 -4.38
N MET A 56 -9.21 10.79 -3.40
CA MET A 56 -9.27 10.40 -2.00
C MET A 56 -10.70 10.08 -1.56
N GLU A 57 -11.67 10.88 -1.95
CA GLU A 57 -13.08 10.60 -1.65
C GLU A 57 -13.50 9.26 -2.28
N GLN A 58 -13.07 8.98 -3.49
CA GLN A 58 -13.26 7.68 -4.12
C GLN A 58 -12.58 6.56 -3.31
N GLN A 59 -11.34 6.79 -2.88
CA GLN A 59 -10.59 5.79 -2.10
C GLN A 59 -11.24 5.53 -0.74
N SER A 60 -11.73 6.56 -0.06
CA SER A 60 -12.44 6.41 1.22
C SER A 60 -13.76 5.66 1.08
N ASN A 61 -14.44 5.83 -0.04
CA ASN A 61 -15.70 5.15 -0.36
C ASN A 61 -15.51 3.77 -1.01
N SER A 62 -14.28 3.43 -1.43
CA SER A 62 -13.96 2.13 -2.01
C SER A 62 -14.17 0.99 -1.02
N TYR A 63 -14.29 -0.24 -1.51
CA TYR A 63 -14.36 -1.41 -0.64
C TYR A 63 -13.13 -1.53 0.25
N LEU A 64 -11.95 -1.25 -0.29
CA LEU A 64 -10.71 -1.28 0.48
C LEU A 64 -10.69 -0.20 1.57
N GLY A 65 -11.14 1.02 1.25
CA GLY A 65 -11.27 2.11 2.22
C GLY A 65 -12.24 1.78 3.34
N LYS A 66 -13.40 1.20 3.03
CA LYS A 66 -14.39 0.77 4.04
C LYS A 66 -13.85 -0.31 4.95
N ILE A 67 -13.13 -1.29 4.41
CA ILE A 67 -12.46 -2.33 5.21
C ILE A 67 -11.39 -1.68 6.10
N GLY A 68 -10.59 -0.74 5.56
CA GLY A 68 -9.62 0.03 6.31
C GLY A 68 -10.24 0.77 7.48
N GLN A 69 -11.35 1.48 7.25
CA GLN A 69 -12.09 2.19 8.30
C GLN A 69 -12.66 1.24 9.37
N ALA A 70 -13.16 0.08 8.97
CA ALA A 70 -13.68 -0.92 9.91
C ALA A 70 -12.58 -1.57 10.77
N VAL A 71 -11.35 -1.67 10.25
CA VAL A 71 -10.20 -2.22 10.96
C VAL A 71 -9.48 -1.15 11.80
N THR A 72 -9.64 0.12 11.47
CA THR A 72 -8.97 1.24 12.17
C THR A 72 -9.09 1.17 13.69
N PRO A 73 -10.26 0.92 14.33
CA PRO A 73 -10.35 0.88 15.77
C PRO A 73 -9.45 -0.20 16.43
N LEU A 74 -9.05 -1.21 15.69
CA LEU A 74 -8.14 -2.25 16.19
C LEU A 74 -6.68 -1.77 16.26
N VAL A 75 -6.28 -0.88 15.38
CA VAL A 75 -4.91 -0.34 15.26
C VAL A 75 -4.79 1.11 15.76
N GLU A 76 -5.90 1.73 16.14
CA GLU A 76 -5.93 3.06 16.73
C GLU A 76 -5.02 3.23 17.97
N PRO A 77 -4.87 2.22 18.86
CA PRO A 77 -3.94 2.30 19.98
C PRO A 77 -2.47 2.47 19.56
N LEU A 78 -2.13 2.13 18.32
CA LEU A 78 -0.80 2.33 17.72
C LEU A 78 -0.62 3.74 17.13
N GLY A 79 -1.67 4.56 17.15
CA GLY A 79 -1.73 5.88 16.53
C GLY A 79 -2.02 5.86 15.02
N PHE A 80 -2.50 4.74 14.49
CA PHE A 80 -2.78 4.61 13.06
C PHE A 80 -4.18 5.11 12.73
N ASN A 81 -4.26 5.99 11.75
CA ASN A 81 -5.53 6.44 11.17
C ASN A 81 -6.00 5.50 10.04
N TRP A 82 -7.19 5.73 9.51
CA TRP A 82 -7.75 4.91 8.45
C TRP A 82 -6.90 4.91 7.15
N LYS A 83 -6.20 6.01 6.84
CA LYS A 83 -5.30 6.12 5.67
C LYS A 83 -4.13 5.13 5.81
N VAL A 84 -3.50 5.12 6.98
CA VAL A 84 -2.41 4.18 7.31
C VAL A 84 -2.92 2.74 7.29
N THR A 85 -4.08 2.48 7.88
CA THR A 85 -4.70 1.15 7.93
C THR A 85 -5.01 0.63 6.54
N THR A 86 -5.60 1.46 5.67
CA THR A 86 -5.88 1.10 4.26
C THR A 86 -4.59 0.80 3.49
N SER A 87 -3.53 1.58 3.74
CA SER A 87 -2.23 1.34 3.12
C SER A 87 -1.59 0.04 3.57
N LEU A 88 -1.69 -0.30 4.85
CA LEU A 88 -1.23 -1.59 5.39
C LEU A 88 -2.00 -2.77 4.81
N LEU A 89 -3.31 -2.64 4.61
CA LEU A 89 -4.12 -3.65 3.93
C LEU A 89 -3.69 -3.86 2.48
N SER A 90 -3.43 -2.79 1.73
CA SER A 90 -2.85 -2.87 0.38
C SER A 90 -1.50 -3.59 0.40
N GLY A 91 -0.69 -3.36 1.42
CA GLY A 91 0.62 -3.98 1.64
C GLY A 91 0.57 -5.49 1.88
N THR A 92 -0.58 -6.08 2.20
CA THR A 92 -0.71 -7.54 2.32
C THR A 92 -0.54 -8.24 0.97
N ALA A 93 -0.92 -7.59 -0.14
CA ALA A 93 -0.66 -8.11 -1.47
C ALA A 93 0.82 -7.97 -1.86
N ALA A 94 1.37 -6.78 -1.69
CA ALA A 94 2.79 -6.49 -1.92
C ALA A 94 3.20 -5.30 -1.03
N LYS A 95 4.30 -5.44 -0.28
CA LYS A 95 4.73 -4.40 0.68
C LYS A 95 5.03 -3.05 0.03
N GLU A 96 5.42 -3.05 -1.23
CA GLU A 96 5.68 -1.85 -2.03
C GLU A 96 4.42 -0.98 -2.19
N LEU A 97 3.24 -1.59 -2.15
CA LEU A 97 1.97 -0.86 -2.28
C LEU A 97 1.65 0.01 -1.06
N VAL A 98 2.24 -0.27 0.11
CA VAL A 98 2.05 0.55 1.32
C VAL A 98 2.40 2.01 1.06
N VAL A 99 3.62 2.26 0.57
CA VAL A 99 4.12 3.62 0.32
C VAL A 99 3.37 4.29 -0.83
N SER A 100 3.07 3.53 -1.89
CA SER A 100 2.31 4.05 -3.03
C SER A 100 0.90 4.47 -2.62
N THR A 101 0.20 3.64 -1.83
CA THR A 101 -1.14 3.95 -1.33
C THR A 101 -1.12 5.14 -0.36
N LEU A 102 -0.12 5.22 0.54
CA LEU A 102 0.08 6.39 1.38
C LEU A 102 0.28 7.65 0.53
N GLY A 103 1.11 7.57 -0.52
CA GLY A 103 1.31 8.67 -1.46
C GLY A 103 0.00 9.19 -2.04
N VAL A 104 -0.87 8.30 -2.50
CA VAL A 104 -2.18 8.66 -3.05
C VAL A 104 -3.09 9.29 -1.97
N LEU A 105 -3.17 8.67 -0.78
CA LEU A 105 -4.05 9.12 0.30
C LEU A 105 -3.62 10.44 0.96
N TYR A 106 -2.34 10.80 0.84
CA TYR A 106 -1.78 12.07 1.38
C TYR A 106 -1.45 13.10 0.30
N SER A 107 -1.67 12.81 -0.99
CA SER A 107 -1.45 13.79 -2.07
C SER A 107 -2.51 14.90 -2.15
N GLU A 108 -3.46 14.90 -1.23
CA GLU A 108 -4.71 15.63 -1.24
C GLU A 108 -4.60 17.13 -0.94
N SER A 109 -3.58 17.55 -0.23
CA SER A 109 -3.68 18.81 0.50
C SER A 109 -3.21 20.04 -0.27
N ASP A 110 -2.44 19.90 -1.37
CA ASP A 110 -1.90 21.07 -2.07
C ASP A 110 -1.66 20.83 -3.56
N ALA A 111 -2.02 21.81 -4.35
CA ALA A 111 -1.70 21.91 -5.78
C ALA A 111 -0.18 21.96 -6.09
N ASP A 112 0.67 21.94 -5.08
CA ASP A 112 2.12 21.93 -5.20
C ASP A 112 2.63 20.46 -5.28
N GLU A 113 2.85 19.99 -6.49
CA GLU A 113 3.50 18.71 -6.79
C GLU A 113 4.94 18.60 -6.24
N THR A 114 5.50 19.67 -5.70
CA THR A 114 6.88 19.75 -5.20
C THR A 114 7.06 19.28 -3.77
N ILE A 115 5.99 19.14 -3.00
CA ILE A 115 6.05 18.73 -1.59
C ILE A 115 6.21 17.22 -1.48
N SER A 116 7.31 16.77 -0.86
CA SER A 116 7.57 15.34 -0.65
C SER A 116 6.53 14.71 0.29
N LEU A 117 6.26 13.39 0.11
CA LEU A 117 5.36 12.64 0.98
C LEU A 117 5.72 12.79 2.47
N SER A 118 7.02 12.81 2.79
CA SER A 118 7.50 12.97 4.17
C SER A 118 7.08 14.30 4.79
N GLN A 119 7.06 15.36 4.01
CA GLN A 119 6.59 16.67 4.48
C GLN A 119 5.07 16.67 4.67
N LYS A 120 4.33 16.06 3.75
CA LYS A 120 2.85 15.98 3.83
C LYS A 120 2.36 15.20 5.06
N ILE A 121 2.96 14.07 5.36
CA ILE A 121 2.58 13.26 6.53
C ILE A 121 2.98 13.90 7.88
N SER A 122 3.94 14.83 7.85
CA SER A 122 4.40 15.58 9.03
C SER A 122 3.62 16.87 9.27
N GLN A 123 2.77 17.29 8.33
CA GLN A 123 1.92 18.47 8.50
C GLN A 123 0.77 18.17 9.46
N PRO A 124 0.33 19.18 10.24
CA PRO A 124 -0.85 19.04 11.07
C PRO A 124 -2.09 18.72 10.21
N ASN A 125 -2.81 17.70 10.61
CA ASN A 125 -4.08 17.35 9.96
C ASN A 125 -5.08 18.50 10.19
N PRO A 126 -5.73 19.03 9.15
CA PRO A 126 -6.66 20.16 9.26
C PRO A 126 -7.87 19.86 10.17
N VAL A 127 -8.17 18.59 10.44
CA VAL A 127 -9.30 18.18 11.29
C VAL A 127 -8.89 18.02 12.75
N THR A 128 -7.71 17.44 13.01
CA THR A 128 -7.25 17.12 14.39
C THR A 128 -6.24 18.11 14.93
N GLY A 129 -5.63 18.95 14.08
CA GLY A 129 -4.56 19.87 14.44
C GLY A 129 -3.23 19.22 14.82
N ILE A 130 -3.14 17.90 14.80
CA ILE A 130 -1.96 17.11 15.14
C ILE A 130 -1.45 16.40 13.89
N PRO A 131 -0.12 16.27 13.69
CA PRO A 131 0.41 15.49 12.57
C PRO A 131 -0.02 14.03 12.67
N ASP A 132 -0.43 13.44 11.56
CA ASP A 132 -0.79 12.02 11.51
C ASP A 132 0.42 11.12 11.80
N PHE A 133 1.64 11.58 11.48
CA PHE A 133 2.90 10.90 11.80
C PHE A 133 3.74 11.72 12.77
N THR A 134 3.55 11.48 14.04
CA THR A 134 4.52 11.89 15.07
C THR A 134 5.74 10.94 15.04
N PRO A 135 6.91 11.31 15.59
CA PRO A 135 8.07 10.40 15.65
C PRO A 135 7.76 9.05 16.29
N LEU A 136 6.87 9.02 17.28
CA LEU A 136 6.44 7.80 17.96
C LEU A 136 5.56 6.93 17.03
N VAL A 137 4.60 7.53 16.33
CA VAL A 137 3.75 6.84 15.35
C VAL A 137 4.58 6.31 14.18
N ALA A 138 5.56 7.09 13.71
CA ALA A 138 6.48 6.65 12.67
C ALA A 138 7.31 5.42 13.11
N LEU A 139 7.82 5.43 14.35
CA LEU A 139 8.53 4.27 14.90
C LEU A 139 7.60 3.05 15.02
N SER A 140 6.39 3.24 15.56
CA SER A 140 5.37 2.18 15.65
C SER A 140 5.05 1.60 14.27
N PHE A 141 4.91 2.46 13.25
CA PHE A 141 4.65 2.05 11.88
C PHE A 141 5.81 1.23 11.30
N MET A 142 7.05 1.68 11.50
CA MET A 142 8.24 0.93 11.03
C MET A 142 8.32 -0.45 11.68
N VAL A 143 8.15 -0.53 13.00
CA VAL A 143 8.17 -1.81 13.74
C VAL A 143 7.01 -2.69 13.29
N PHE A 144 5.81 -2.13 13.14
CA PHE A 144 4.64 -2.86 12.67
C PHE A 144 4.86 -3.45 11.28
N VAL A 145 5.37 -2.65 10.31
CA VAL A 145 5.64 -3.11 8.92
C VAL A 145 6.71 -4.20 8.89
N LEU A 146 7.65 -4.20 9.83
CA LEU A 146 8.66 -5.24 9.94
C LEU A 146 8.09 -6.56 10.50
N LEU A 147 7.23 -6.48 11.51
CA LEU A 147 6.73 -7.62 12.26
C LEU A 147 5.41 -8.20 11.71
N TYR A 148 4.60 -7.37 11.04
CA TYR A 148 3.33 -7.85 10.55
C TYR A 148 3.52 -8.89 9.44
N PHE A 149 2.45 -9.62 9.17
CA PHE A 149 2.41 -10.74 8.23
C PHE A 149 3.16 -10.43 6.92
N PRO A 150 4.08 -11.30 6.47
CA PRO A 150 4.74 -11.11 5.18
C PRO A 150 3.70 -11.11 4.05
N CYS A 151 3.97 -10.37 2.98
CA CYS A 151 3.05 -10.31 1.85
C CYS A 151 2.74 -11.72 1.30
N ILE A 152 1.56 -11.88 0.72
CA ILE A 152 1.09 -13.17 0.16
C ILE A 152 2.14 -13.78 -0.77
N ALA A 153 2.82 -12.95 -1.55
CA ALA A 153 3.91 -13.37 -2.43
C ALA A 153 5.04 -14.08 -1.66
N SER A 154 5.49 -13.53 -0.54
CA SER A 154 6.56 -14.13 0.27
C SER A 154 6.15 -15.46 0.91
N VAL A 155 4.90 -15.57 1.36
CA VAL A 155 4.37 -16.81 1.94
C VAL A 155 4.38 -17.93 0.91
N ILE A 156 3.93 -17.66 -0.31
CA ILE A 156 3.89 -18.63 -1.39
C ILE A 156 5.29 -18.99 -1.90
N ALA A 157 6.25 -18.05 -1.79
CA ALA A 157 7.64 -18.34 -2.13
C ALA A 157 8.25 -19.41 -1.24
N VAL A 158 7.89 -19.42 0.04
CA VAL A 158 8.44 -20.32 1.07
C VAL A 158 7.67 -21.65 1.14
N ALA A 159 6.37 -21.66 0.81
CA ALA A 159 5.55 -22.87 0.74
C ALA A 159 5.84 -23.69 -0.52
#